data_91fbd410e7614e48dbc65109d8c107fa
#
_entry.id   91fbd410e7614e48dbc65109d8c107fa
#
_cell.length_a   1.000
_cell.length_b   1.000
_cell.length_c   1.000
_cell.angle_alpha   90.00
_cell.angle_beta   90.00
_cell.angle_gamma   90.00
#
_symmetry.space_group_name_H-M   'P 1'
#
loop_
_entity.id
_entity.type
_entity.pdbx_description
1 polymer ?
#
loop_
_entity_poly.entity_id
_entity_poly.type
_entity_poly.pdbx_seq_one_letter_code
_entity_poly.pdbx_strand_id
1 'polypeptide(L)' 'MSLIKTYYHSIHEEIMTEHETFNTLQTTIRLGGTFYKKLAEAALVADADNKALIFKTWPRLITQYGPGSTLYSEAR' A
#
# COMPACT_ATOMS: atom_id res chain seq x y z
N MET A 1 20.25 15.00 -0.33
CA MET A 1 19.95 15.17 -0.49
C MET A 1 19.64 15.07 -0.73
N SER A 2 19.47 14.61 -0.67
CA SER A 2 19.03 14.53 -0.94
C SER A 2 18.44 14.67 -1.00
N LEU A 3 18.08 14.71 -0.79
CA LEU A 3 17.34 14.91 -0.91
C LEU A 3 16.78 14.98 -1.51
N ILE A 4 16.54 14.90 -1.95
CA ILE A 4 15.99 14.73 -2.38
C ILE A 4 15.86 14.11 -2.89
N LYS A 5 16.04 13.59 -2.90
CA LYS A 5 15.88 12.89 -3.15
C LYS A 5 15.26 12.38 -3.09
N THR A 6 15.09 12.50 -2.82
CA THR A 6 14.49 12.26 -2.65
C THR A 6 13.57 12.44 -2.77
N TYR A 7 13.01 12.72 -3.11
CA TYR A 7 12.10 13.00 -2.98
C TYR A 7 11.25 12.82 -3.67
N TYR A 8 10.73 12.47 -4.42
CA TYR A 8 9.87 12.20 -4.81
C TYR A 8 9.35 11.06 -4.79
N HIS A 9 9.84 10.42 -5.03
CA HIS A 9 9.53 9.07 -4.95
C HIS A 9 9.01 8.65 -3.69
N SER A 10 9.61 8.94 -2.87
CA SER A 10 9.25 8.73 -1.54
C SER A 10 8.01 9.47 -1.16
N ILE A 11 7.43 10.18 -2.06
CA ILE A 11 6.19 10.87 -1.79
C ILE A 11 5.11 9.91 -1.37
N HIS A 12 5.06 8.73 -1.97
CA HIS A 12 4.08 7.75 -1.55
C HIS A 12 4.25 7.34 -0.11
N GLU A 13 5.49 7.18 0.30
CA GLU A 13 5.78 6.81 1.65
C GLU A 13 5.36 7.88 2.62
N GLU A 14 5.45 9.12 2.19
CA GLU A 14 5.05 10.23 3.04
C GLU A 14 3.53 10.30 3.16
N ILE A 15 2.81 9.79 2.17
CA ILE A 15 1.37 9.85 2.17
C ILE A 15 0.78 8.79 3.08
N MET A 16 1.40 7.61 3.13
CA MET A 16 0.89 6.53 3.96
C MET A 16 1.87 6.18 5.06
N THR A 17 1.37 6.15 6.28
CA THR A 17 2.13 5.63 7.40
C THR A 17 2.18 4.11 7.30
N GLU A 18 3.03 3.49 8.13
CA GLU A 18 3.06 2.04 8.20
C GLU A 18 1.71 1.46 8.60
N HIS A 19 1.05 2.14 9.52
CA HIS A 19 -0.27 1.71 9.97
C HIS A 19 -1.28 1.76 8.82
N GLU A 20 -1.25 2.85 8.05
CA GLU A 20 -2.14 2.98 6.91
C GLU A 20 -1.83 1.96 5.84
N THR A 21 -0.55 1.66 5.63
CA THR A 21 -0.15 0.63 4.68
C THR A 21 -0.71 -0.73 5.10
N PHE A 22 -0.57 -1.06 6.37
CA PHE A 22 -1.10 -2.31 6.90
C PHE A 22 -2.61 -2.38 6.71
N ASN A 23 -3.31 -1.31 7.06
CA ASN A 23 -4.77 -1.28 6.92
C ASN A 23 -5.21 -1.38 5.47
N THR A 24 -4.44 -0.77 4.55
CA THR A 24 -4.72 -0.86 3.12
C THR A 24 -4.63 -2.30 2.67
N LEU A 25 -3.58 -3.00 3.09
CA LEU A 25 -3.41 -4.39 2.69
C LEU A 25 -4.47 -5.29 3.32
N GLN A 26 -4.82 -5.04 4.58
CA GLN A 26 -5.90 -5.81 5.22
C GLN A 26 -7.23 -5.59 4.51
N THR A 27 -7.51 -4.36 4.13
CA THR A 27 -8.73 -4.04 3.38
C THR A 27 -8.75 -4.81 2.05
N THR A 28 -7.61 -4.81 1.37
CA THR A 28 -7.48 -5.50 0.09
C THR A 28 -7.72 -7.01 0.26
N ILE A 29 -7.18 -7.59 1.33
CA ILE A 29 -7.36 -9.02 1.59
C ILE A 29 -8.83 -9.35 1.78
N ARG A 30 -9.55 -8.49 2.52
CA ARG A 30 -10.96 -8.74 2.78
C ARG A 30 -11.84 -8.52 1.55
N LEU A 31 -11.55 -7.49 0.76
CA LEU A 31 -12.48 -7.00 -0.24
C LEU A 31 -12.00 -7.12 -1.67
N GLY A 32 -10.71 -7.31 -1.89
CA GLY A 32 -10.18 -7.47 -3.24
C GLY A 32 -10.48 -8.86 -3.77
N GLY A 33 -10.58 -9.00 -5.05
CA GLY A 33 -10.74 -10.31 -5.65
C GLY A 33 -9.51 -11.16 -5.44
N THR A 34 -9.54 -12.37 -5.98
CA THR A 34 -8.49 -13.35 -5.72
C THR A 34 -7.09 -12.82 -6.01
N PHE A 35 -6.92 -12.14 -7.15
CA PHE A 35 -5.60 -11.62 -7.50
C PHE A 35 -5.10 -10.60 -6.50
N TYR A 36 -5.92 -9.59 -6.20
CA TYR A 36 -5.49 -8.54 -5.30
C TYR A 36 -5.33 -9.05 -3.87
N LYS A 37 -6.15 -10.01 -3.47
CA LYS A 37 -5.97 -10.64 -2.16
C LYS A 37 -4.59 -11.29 -2.05
N LYS A 38 -4.20 -12.05 -3.06
CA LYS A 38 -2.89 -12.70 -3.04
C LYS A 38 -1.77 -11.69 -3.09
N LEU A 39 -1.95 -10.64 -3.87
CA LEU A 39 -0.97 -9.59 -4.00
C LEU A 39 -0.77 -8.88 -2.65
N ALA A 40 -1.85 -8.60 -1.95
CA ALA A 40 -1.77 -7.94 -0.64
C ALA A 40 -1.14 -8.87 0.39
N GLU A 41 -1.43 -10.16 0.34
CA GLU A 41 -0.80 -11.12 1.23
C GLU A 41 0.72 -11.15 0.99
N ALA A 42 1.12 -11.11 -0.28
CA ALA A 42 2.54 -11.06 -0.60
C ALA A 42 3.18 -9.78 -0.08
N ALA A 43 2.47 -8.66 -0.21
CA ALA A 43 3.01 -7.38 0.24
C ALA A 43 3.18 -7.35 1.76
N LEU A 44 2.32 -8.03 2.51
CA LEU A 44 2.43 -8.06 3.96
C LEU A 44 3.75 -8.68 4.42
N VAL A 45 4.25 -9.66 3.68
CA VAL A 45 5.48 -10.36 4.07
C VAL A 45 6.69 -9.87 3.29
N ALA A 46 6.52 -8.91 2.39
CA ALA A 46 7.61 -8.41 1.57
C ALA A 46 8.48 -7.46 2.38
N ASP A 47 9.76 -7.40 2.02
CA ASP A 47 10.63 -6.36 2.55
C ASP A 47 10.20 -5.00 1.99
N ALA A 48 10.83 -3.93 2.49
CA ALA A 48 10.41 -2.58 2.14
C ALA A 48 10.51 -2.32 0.65
N ASP A 49 11.59 -2.80 0.01
CA ASP A 49 11.79 -2.54 -1.41
C ASP A 49 10.73 -3.26 -2.25
N ASN A 50 10.48 -4.51 -1.96
CA ASN A 50 9.48 -5.27 -2.71
C ASN A 50 8.07 -4.76 -2.45
N LYS A 51 7.79 -4.35 -1.22
CA LYS A 51 6.50 -3.77 -0.91
C LYS A 51 6.27 -2.49 -1.72
N ALA A 52 7.28 -1.64 -1.79
CA ALA A 52 7.18 -0.40 -2.57
C ALA A 52 6.98 -0.71 -4.04
N LEU A 53 7.65 -1.72 -4.55
CA LEU A 53 7.51 -2.12 -5.94
C LEU A 53 6.09 -2.61 -6.23
N ILE A 54 5.51 -3.35 -5.31
CA ILE A 54 4.13 -3.81 -5.46
C ILE A 54 3.17 -2.63 -5.57
N PHE A 55 3.29 -1.66 -4.66
CA PHE A 55 2.42 -0.49 -4.70
C PHE A 55 2.62 0.33 -5.97
N LYS A 56 3.86 0.41 -6.44
CA LYS A 56 4.16 1.17 -7.65
C LYS A 56 3.57 0.48 -8.88
N THR A 57 3.66 -0.84 -8.92
CA THR A 57 3.23 -1.62 -10.06
C THR A 57 1.70 -1.72 -10.13
N TRP A 58 1.06 -1.81 -8.96
CA TRP A 58 -0.40 -1.92 -8.89
C TRP A 58 -0.96 -0.80 -8.02
N PRO A 59 -0.99 0.43 -8.56
CA PRO A 59 -1.44 1.58 -7.76
C PRO A 59 -2.89 1.47 -7.30
N ARG A 60 -3.66 0.57 -7.89
CA ARG A 60 -5.04 0.37 -7.44
C ARG A 60 -5.10 -0.07 -5.98
N LEU A 61 -4.03 -0.69 -5.47
CA LEU A 61 -3.99 -1.02 -4.06
C LEU A 61 -4.23 0.21 -3.21
N ILE A 62 -3.70 1.35 -3.61
CA ILE A 62 -3.88 2.58 -2.85
C ILE A 62 -5.15 3.29 -3.26
N THR A 63 -5.42 3.40 -4.57
CA THR A 63 -6.54 4.20 -5.02
C THR A 63 -7.88 3.57 -4.69
N GLN A 64 -7.94 2.25 -4.65
CA GLN A 64 -9.20 1.58 -4.39
C GLN A 64 -9.34 1.13 -2.94
N TYR A 65 -8.25 0.79 -2.28
CA TYR A 65 -8.31 0.23 -0.92
C TYR A 65 -7.56 1.05 0.12
N GLY A 66 -6.88 2.11 -0.29
CA GLY A 66 -6.07 2.90 0.61
C GLY A 66 -6.85 4.01 1.30
N PRO A 67 -6.15 4.79 2.13
CA PRO A 67 -6.78 5.90 2.83
C PRO A 67 -7.43 6.85 1.84
N GLY A 68 -8.64 7.29 2.17
CA GLY A 68 -9.39 8.17 1.29
C GLY A 68 -10.34 7.43 0.36
N SER A 69 -10.18 6.12 0.21
CA SER A 69 -11.15 5.37 -0.60
C SER A 69 -12.34 4.99 0.29
N THR A 70 -13.46 4.69 -0.37
CA THR A 70 -14.66 4.33 0.38
C THR A 70 -14.56 2.96 1.02
N LEU A 71 -13.64 2.12 0.52
CA LEU A 71 -13.51 0.76 1.04
C LEU A 71 -12.53 0.66 2.20
N TYR A 72 -11.67 1.68 2.35
CA TYR A 72 -10.63 1.64 3.36
C TYR A 72 -11.25 1.52 4.75
N SER A 73 -10.66 0.66 5.56
CA SER A 73 -11.13 0.44 6.90
C SER A 73 -9.92 0.25 7.81
N GLU A 74 -9.90 0.96 8.93
CA GLU A 74 -8.83 0.82 9.87
C GLU A 74 -8.99 -0.47 10.64
N ALA A 75 -7.89 -1.16 10.86
CA ALA A 75 -7.90 -2.38 11.66
C ALA A 75 -8.18 -2.04 13.11
N ARG A 76 -8.87 -2.95 13.79
CA ARG A 76 -9.25 -2.73 15.18
C ARG A 76 -8.74 -3.79 16.07
#